data_047dd6856b7ad092b67197362ffbad93
#
_entry.id   047dd6856b7ad092b67197362ffbad93
#
_cell.length_a   1.000
_cell.length_b   1.000
_cell.length_c   1.000
_cell.angle_alpha   90.00
_cell.angle_beta   90.00
_cell.angle_gamma   90.00
#
_symmetry.space_group_name_H-M   'P 1'
#
loop_
_entity.id
_entity.type
_entity.pdbx_description
1 polymer ?
#
loop_
_entity_poly.entity_id
_entity_poly.type
_entity_poly.pdbx_seq_one_letter_code
_entity_poly.pdbx_strand_id
1 'polypeptide(L)'
;MSRIALDRWQAAQSAEFSHHQDLRLEAYSTASNIIAKYLGFDYETDFKDKVIVEVGAGPRGSILNTKGNFKRGIVVEPLIDRWPPEIRKDYEDIGVEIIDAPYEDLDIEEKVDETWFFNVVQHVFDPKEQLELAKNSSKIVRVFESIGSVTD
;
A
#
# COMPACT_ATOMS: atom_id res chain seq x y z
N MET A 1 5.34 -20.26 11.46
CA MET A 1 4.19 -20.07 10.56
C MET A 1 3.59 -21.41 10.22
N SER A 2 2.28 -21.59 10.38
CA SER A 2 1.64 -22.84 10.00
C SER A 2 1.48 -22.93 8.48
N ARG A 3 1.51 -24.16 7.94
CA ARG A 3 1.29 -24.40 6.52
C ARG A 3 -0.06 -23.86 6.04
N ILE A 4 -1.10 -24.01 6.86
CA ILE A 4 -2.45 -23.53 6.55
C ILE A 4 -2.46 -22.00 6.41
N ALA A 5 -1.75 -21.29 7.27
CA ALA A 5 -1.65 -19.85 7.22
C ALA A 5 -0.90 -19.38 5.97
N LEU A 6 0.15 -20.06 5.58
CA LEU A 6 0.89 -19.76 4.36
C LEU A 6 0.03 -19.98 3.11
N ASP A 7 -0.68 -21.11 3.04
CA ASP A 7 -1.56 -21.43 1.92
C ASP A 7 -2.68 -20.37 1.78
N ARG A 8 -3.25 -19.94 2.89
CA ARG A 8 -4.25 -18.86 2.90
C ARG A 8 -3.68 -17.54 2.37
N TRP A 9 -2.49 -17.21 2.81
CA TRP A 9 -1.86 -15.98 2.36
C TRP A 9 -1.55 -16.02 0.86
N GLN A 10 -1.03 -17.15 0.36
CA GLN A 10 -0.78 -17.32 -1.07
C GLN A 10 -2.06 -17.27 -1.90
N ALA A 11 -3.15 -17.86 -1.41
CA ALA A 11 -4.44 -17.77 -2.07
C ALA A 11 -4.96 -16.34 -2.09
N ALA A 12 -4.79 -15.60 -0.99
CA ALA A 12 -5.16 -14.19 -0.92
C ALA A 12 -4.35 -13.34 -1.90
N GLN A 13 -3.04 -13.60 -2.05
CA GLN A 13 -2.20 -12.91 -3.02
C GLN A 13 -2.66 -13.16 -4.46
N SER A 14 -3.04 -14.38 -4.78
CA SER A 14 -3.56 -14.73 -6.12
C SER A 14 -4.90 -14.05 -6.39
N ALA A 15 -5.79 -13.99 -5.41
CA ALA A 15 -7.06 -13.30 -5.51
C ALA A 15 -6.85 -11.79 -5.67
N GLU A 16 -5.93 -11.22 -4.91
CA GLU A 16 -5.55 -9.80 -5.02
C GLU A 16 -5.06 -9.46 -6.41
N PHE A 17 -4.16 -10.27 -6.97
CA PHE A 17 -3.66 -10.08 -8.33
C PHE A 17 -4.80 -10.14 -9.36
N SER A 18 -5.71 -11.11 -9.24
CA SER A 18 -6.85 -11.24 -10.14
C SER A 18 -7.80 -10.05 -10.05
N HIS A 19 -8.00 -9.52 -8.84
CA HIS A 19 -8.84 -8.34 -8.61
C HIS A 19 -8.31 -7.11 -9.34
N HIS A 20 -6.98 -6.96 -9.43
CA HIS A 20 -6.32 -5.81 -10.03
C HIS A 20 -5.98 -5.99 -11.52
N GLN A 21 -6.78 -6.77 -12.26
CA GLN A 21 -6.57 -6.91 -13.72
C GLN A 21 -6.95 -5.65 -14.50
N ASP A 22 -7.89 -4.86 -13.99
CA ASP A 22 -8.24 -3.57 -14.58
C ASP A 22 -7.28 -2.49 -14.03
N LEU A 23 -6.36 -2.07 -14.87
CA LEU A 23 -5.31 -1.12 -14.51
C LEU A 23 -5.64 0.33 -14.87
N ARG A 24 -6.91 0.65 -15.11
CA ARG A 24 -7.32 2.02 -15.44
C ARG A 24 -7.05 2.97 -14.28
N LEU A 25 -6.27 4.01 -14.55
CA LEU A 25 -5.86 4.99 -13.56
C LEU A 25 -7.05 5.70 -12.91
N GLU A 26 -8.12 5.97 -13.68
CA GLU A 26 -9.33 6.64 -13.17
C GLU A 26 -9.99 5.93 -12.00
N ALA A 27 -10.13 4.60 -12.07
CA ALA A 27 -10.75 3.83 -11.00
C ALA A 27 -9.94 3.94 -9.70
N TYR A 28 -8.63 3.87 -9.79
CA TYR A 28 -7.75 3.99 -8.63
C TYR A 28 -7.70 5.40 -8.08
N SER A 29 -7.70 6.40 -8.94
CA SER A 29 -7.77 7.82 -8.55
C SER A 29 -9.03 8.12 -7.75
N THR A 30 -10.17 7.61 -8.18
CA THR A 30 -11.44 7.77 -7.48
C THR A 30 -11.38 7.15 -6.08
N ALA A 31 -10.87 5.92 -5.98
CA ALA A 31 -10.71 5.25 -4.69
C ALA A 31 -9.77 6.02 -3.75
N SER A 32 -8.64 6.49 -4.27
CA SER A 32 -7.69 7.29 -3.50
C SER A 32 -8.28 8.61 -3.00
N ASN A 33 -9.09 9.26 -3.81
CA ASN A 33 -9.77 10.50 -3.41
C ASN A 33 -10.78 10.27 -2.30
N ILE A 34 -11.48 9.15 -2.31
CA ILE A 34 -12.39 8.76 -1.23
C ILE A 34 -11.63 8.58 0.07
N ILE A 35 -10.49 7.90 0.03
CA ILE A 35 -9.62 7.71 1.20
C ILE A 35 -9.18 9.05 1.78
N ALA A 36 -8.68 9.96 0.95
CA ALA A 36 -8.25 11.28 1.37
C ALA A 36 -9.37 12.08 2.03
N LYS A 37 -10.57 11.99 1.48
CA LYS A 37 -11.75 12.66 2.02
C LYS A 37 -12.11 12.14 3.41
N TYR A 38 -12.13 10.83 3.60
CA TYR A 38 -12.49 10.23 4.88
C TYR A 38 -11.41 10.44 5.94
N LEU A 39 -10.15 10.39 5.57
CA LEU A 39 -9.04 10.56 6.51
C LEU A 39 -8.61 12.02 6.70
N GLY A 40 -9.14 12.93 5.89
CA GLY A 40 -8.96 14.36 6.06
C GLY A 40 -7.56 14.87 5.69
N PHE A 41 -7.02 14.44 4.56
CA PHE A 41 -5.72 14.91 4.10
C PHE A 41 -5.71 15.23 2.60
N ASP A 42 -4.67 15.96 2.17
CA ASP A 42 -4.40 16.26 0.77
C ASP A 42 -3.08 15.62 0.36
N TYR A 43 -3.12 14.78 -0.68
CA TYR A 43 -1.94 14.02 -1.14
C TYR A 43 -0.78 14.92 -1.58
N GLU A 44 -1.07 16.06 -2.20
CA GLU A 44 -0.04 16.88 -2.81
C GLU A 44 0.63 17.87 -1.84
N THR A 45 -0.02 18.17 -0.71
CA THR A 45 0.45 19.21 0.20
C THR A 45 0.85 18.72 1.59
N ASP A 46 0.22 17.64 2.09
CA ASP A 46 0.37 17.28 3.50
C ASP A 46 1.58 16.42 3.81
N PHE A 47 2.29 15.93 2.80
CA PHE A 47 3.36 14.94 2.99
C PHE A 47 4.75 15.40 2.53
N LYS A 48 4.91 16.67 2.22
CA LYS A 48 6.10 17.25 1.60
C LYS A 48 7.43 16.87 2.26
N ASP A 49 7.48 16.88 3.58
CA ASP A 49 8.73 16.62 4.31
C ASP A 49 8.67 15.29 5.06
N LYS A 50 7.83 14.37 4.62
CA LYS A 50 7.55 13.12 5.32
C LYS A 50 8.13 11.90 4.62
N VAL A 51 8.54 10.92 5.42
CA VAL A 51 8.87 9.57 4.97
C VAL A 51 7.61 8.73 5.09
N ILE A 52 7.15 8.19 3.95
CA ILE A 52 5.88 7.46 3.84
C ILE A 52 6.16 6.05 3.36
N VAL A 53 5.52 5.08 4.01
CA VAL A 53 5.47 3.68 3.56
C VAL A 53 4.02 3.31 3.27
N GLU A 54 3.73 2.89 2.06
CA GLU A 54 2.43 2.30 1.73
C GLU A 54 2.56 0.79 1.58
N VAL A 55 1.84 0.05 2.42
CA VAL A 55 1.87 -1.42 2.44
C VAL A 55 0.77 -1.97 1.53
N GLY A 56 1.15 -2.86 0.62
CA GLY A 56 0.20 -3.49 -0.29
C GLY A 56 -0.45 -2.49 -1.24
N ALA A 57 0.36 -1.61 -1.81
CA ALA A 57 -0.12 -0.50 -2.63
C ALA A 57 -0.85 -0.93 -3.91
N GLY A 58 -0.62 -2.17 -4.38
CA GLY A 58 -1.19 -2.63 -5.64
C GLY A 58 -0.55 -1.97 -6.86
N PRO A 59 -1.19 -2.08 -8.02
CA PRO A 59 -0.63 -1.50 -9.26
C PRO A 59 -0.73 0.03 -9.31
N ARG A 60 -1.64 0.62 -8.56
CA ARG A 60 -1.89 2.06 -8.56
C ARG A 60 -2.13 2.55 -7.13
N GLY A 61 -1.11 2.47 -6.29
CA GLY A 61 -1.20 2.86 -4.89
C GLY A 61 -1.52 4.34 -4.70
N SER A 62 -2.09 4.66 -3.56
CA SER A 62 -2.46 6.03 -3.20
C SER A 62 -1.28 6.99 -3.20
N ILE A 63 -0.09 6.49 -2.92
CA ILE A 63 1.13 7.30 -2.93
C ILE A 63 1.40 7.97 -4.28
N LEU A 64 0.90 7.40 -5.39
CA LEU A 64 1.03 8.01 -6.71
C LEU A 64 0.34 9.39 -6.78
N ASN A 65 -0.68 9.61 -5.99
CA ASN A 65 -1.42 10.87 -5.95
C ASN A 65 -0.63 12.00 -5.28
N THR A 66 0.45 11.68 -4.57
CA THR A 66 1.36 12.69 -4.01
C THR A 66 2.20 13.36 -5.08
N LYS A 67 2.30 12.76 -6.26
CA LYS A 67 3.15 13.22 -7.38
C LYS A 67 4.61 13.42 -7.01
N GLY A 68 5.07 12.68 -6.00
CA GLY A 68 6.45 12.79 -5.52
C GLY A 68 6.68 13.87 -4.47
N ASN A 69 5.62 14.51 -4.00
CA ASN A 69 5.71 15.56 -2.96
C ASN A 69 5.86 14.94 -1.56
N PHE A 70 6.98 14.29 -1.33
CA PHE A 70 7.37 13.69 -0.05
C PHE A 70 8.89 13.77 0.12
N LYS A 71 9.37 13.52 1.31
CA LYS A 71 10.81 13.43 1.56
C LYS A 71 11.35 12.08 1.04
N ARG A 72 10.67 11.00 1.36
CA ARG A 72 10.97 9.64 0.89
C ARG A 72 9.67 8.85 0.80
N GLY A 73 9.44 8.17 -0.30
CA GLY A 73 8.27 7.32 -0.51
C GLY A 73 8.68 5.88 -0.77
N ILE A 74 8.07 4.96 -0.06
CA ILE A 74 8.36 3.53 -0.16
C ILE A 74 7.04 2.79 -0.33
N VAL A 75 7.01 1.88 -1.30
CA VAL A 75 5.90 0.95 -1.52
C VAL A 75 6.39 -0.46 -1.23
N VAL A 76 5.65 -1.17 -0.42
CA VAL A 76 5.88 -2.59 -0.14
C VAL A 76 4.81 -3.38 -0.88
N GLU A 77 5.19 -4.03 -1.97
CA GLU A 77 4.24 -4.74 -2.83
C GLU A 77 4.85 -6.01 -3.40
N PRO A 78 4.53 -7.18 -2.84
CA PRO A 78 5.09 -8.44 -3.31
C PRO A 78 4.62 -8.89 -4.69
N LEU A 79 3.55 -8.30 -5.24
CA LEU A 79 3.03 -8.65 -6.56
C LEU A 79 3.53 -7.74 -7.68
N ILE A 80 4.43 -6.79 -7.39
CA ILE A 80 4.79 -5.73 -8.32
C ILE A 80 5.26 -6.25 -9.69
N ASP A 81 6.01 -7.33 -9.72
CA ASP A 81 6.56 -7.88 -10.96
C ASP A 81 5.58 -8.76 -11.74
N ARG A 82 4.37 -8.98 -11.21
CA ARG A 82 3.29 -9.70 -11.90
C ARG A 82 2.47 -8.80 -12.81
N TRP A 83 2.55 -7.48 -12.64
CA TRP A 83 1.92 -6.51 -13.52
C TRP A 83 2.88 -6.05 -14.62
N PRO A 84 2.38 -5.38 -15.69
CA PRO A 84 3.26 -4.87 -16.74
C PRO A 84 4.35 -3.94 -16.20
N PRO A 85 5.53 -3.88 -16.84
CA PRO A 85 6.66 -3.05 -16.36
C PRO A 85 6.33 -1.57 -16.19
N GLU A 86 5.34 -1.06 -16.89
CA GLU A 86 4.89 0.33 -16.77
C GLU A 86 4.40 0.67 -15.36
N ILE A 87 3.90 -0.32 -14.63
CA ILE A 87 3.43 -0.12 -13.26
C ILE A 87 4.60 0.23 -12.34
N ARG A 88 5.67 -0.55 -12.39
CA ARG A 88 6.88 -0.24 -11.63
C ARG A 88 7.43 1.13 -12.02
N LYS A 89 7.47 1.41 -13.32
CA LYS A 89 7.97 2.67 -13.84
C LYS A 89 7.17 3.87 -13.32
N ASP A 90 5.86 3.77 -13.23
CA ASP A 90 5.04 4.86 -12.73
C ASP A 90 5.38 5.23 -11.28
N TYR A 91 5.67 4.24 -10.43
CA TYR A 91 6.17 4.50 -9.08
C TYR A 91 7.55 5.14 -9.10
N GLU A 92 8.47 4.59 -9.88
CA GLU A 92 9.85 5.07 -9.94
C GLU A 92 9.94 6.49 -10.51
N ASP A 93 9.07 6.83 -11.47
CA ASP A 93 9.05 8.16 -12.11
C ASP A 93 8.75 9.29 -11.12
N ILE A 94 8.06 9.02 -10.02
CA ILE A 94 7.84 10.02 -8.97
C ILE A 94 8.77 9.85 -7.77
N GLY A 95 9.77 8.99 -7.88
CA GLY A 95 10.77 8.80 -6.84
C GLY A 95 10.40 7.80 -5.75
N VAL A 96 9.40 6.95 -5.96
CA VAL A 96 9.03 5.91 -5.02
C VAL A 96 9.97 4.72 -5.13
N GLU A 97 10.47 4.27 -3.98
CA GLU A 97 11.23 3.03 -3.86
C GLU A 97 10.26 1.86 -3.70
N ILE A 98 10.49 0.78 -4.43
CA ILE A 98 9.63 -0.40 -4.38
C ILE A 98 10.37 -1.54 -3.70
N ILE A 99 9.72 -2.13 -2.70
CA ILE A 99 10.21 -3.30 -1.98
C ILE A 99 9.32 -4.49 -2.32
N ASP A 100 9.90 -5.44 -3.03
CA ASP A 100 9.27 -6.68 -3.45
C ASP A 100 9.47 -7.75 -2.36
N ALA A 101 8.86 -7.51 -1.20
CA ALA A 101 8.96 -8.39 -0.06
C ALA A 101 7.76 -8.19 0.87
N PRO A 102 7.47 -9.12 1.77
CA PRO A 102 6.48 -8.89 2.82
C PRO A 102 6.90 -7.73 3.73
N TYR A 103 5.91 -7.00 4.22
CA TYR A 103 6.17 -5.84 5.10
C TYR A 103 6.95 -6.22 6.36
N GLU A 104 6.75 -7.43 6.90
CA GLU A 104 7.46 -7.93 8.07
C GLU A 104 8.97 -8.01 7.86
N ASP A 105 9.41 -8.13 6.63
CA ASP A 105 10.83 -8.23 6.27
C ASP A 105 11.45 -6.85 5.99
N LEU A 106 10.66 -5.78 6.11
CA LEU A 106 11.12 -4.42 5.85
C LEU A 106 12.07 -3.97 6.96
N ASP A 107 13.29 -3.58 6.56
CA ASP A 107 14.27 -2.97 7.46
C ASP A 107 14.56 -1.55 6.97
N ILE A 108 14.01 -0.57 7.67
CA ILE A 108 14.24 0.84 7.39
C ILE A 108 14.89 1.45 8.64
N GLU A 109 16.14 1.90 8.51
CA GLU A 109 16.85 2.55 9.61
C GLU A 109 16.28 3.95 9.90
N GLU A 110 15.78 4.62 8.86
CA GLU A 110 15.20 5.95 8.99
C GLU A 110 13.83 5.88 9.65
N LYS A 111 13.53 6.87 10.52
CA LYS A 111 12.22 6.97 11.16
C LYS A 111 11.13 7.27 10.13
N VAL A 112 10.12 6.43 10.09
CA VAL A 112 8.97 6.59 9.20
C VAL A 112 7.98 7.56 9.82
N ASP A 113 7.56 8.55 9.06
CA ASP A 113 6.52 9.49 9.51
C ASP A 113 5.13 8.87 9.41
N GLU A 114 4.82 8.22 8.30
CA GLU A 114 3.51 7.60 8.10
C GLU A 114 3.63 6.25 7.42
N THR A 115 2.86 5.29 7.91
CA THR A 115 2.65 3.99 7.26
C THR A 115 1.17 3.84 6.92
N TRP A 116 0.88 3.51 5.67
CA TRP A 116 -0.48 3.44 5.14
C TRP A 116 -0.87 2.00 4.81
N PHE A 117 -2.06 1.62 5.30
CA PHE A 117 -2.72 0.35 4.96
C PHE A 117 -4.08 0.69 4.34
N PHE A 118 -4.14 0.84 3.03
CA PHE A 118 -5.36 1.24 2.33
C PHE A 118 -5.95 0.06 1.56
N ASN A 119 -7.07 -0.48 2.06
CA ASN A 119 -7.77 -1.64 1.50
C ASN A 119 -6.88 -2.88 1.38
N VAL A 120 -6.03 -3.11 2.37
CA VAL A 120 -5.04 -4.19 2.31
C VAL A 120 -5.01 -5.07 3.57
N VAL A 121 -5.49 -4.58 4.70
CA VAL A 121 -5.38 -5.28 5.99
C VAL A 121 -6.00 -6.69 5.93
N GLN A 122 -7.10 -6.84 5.21
CA GLN A 122 -7.77 -8.13 5.02
C GLN A 122 -6.96 -9.13 4.18
N HIS A 123 -5.96 -8.65 3.45
CA HIS A 123 -5.13 -9.47 2.54
C HIS A 123 -3.73 -9.74 3.07
N VAL A 124 -3.34 -9.16 4.19
CA VAL A 124 -2.02 -9.40 4.77
C VAL A 124 -2.01 -10.71 5.57
N PHE A 125 -0.83 -11.28 5.70
CA PHE A 125 -0.66 -12.57 6.36
C PHE A 125 -1.08 -12.54 7.83
N ASP A 126 -0.58 -11.56 8.59
CA ASP A 126 -0.91 -11.35 9.98
C ASP A 126 -1.19 -9.85 10.20
N PRO A 127 -2.46 -9.43 10.12
CA PRO A 127 -2.81 -8.01 10.26
C PRO A 127 -2.39 -7.42 11.61
N LYS A 128 -2.54 -8.18 12.69
CA LYS A 128 -2.19 -7.69 14.03
C LYS A 128 -0.69 -7.43 14.14
N GLU A 129 0.13 -8.38 13.69
CA GLU A 129 1.59 -8.23 13.70
C GLU A 129 2.03 -7.03 12.87
N GLN A 130 1.49 -6.89 11.67
CA GLN A 130 1.84 -5.79 10.78
C GLN A 130 1.45 -4.43 11.35
N LEU A 131 0.27 -4.32 11.92
CA LEU A 131 -0.19 -3.06 12.52
C LEU A 131 0.63 -2.70 13.77
N GLU A 132 1.00 -3.68 14.58
CA GLU A 132 1.89 -3.46 15.73
C GLU A 132 3.28 -3.02 15.29
N LEU A 133 3.82 -3.65 14.26
CA LEU A 133 5.11 -3.28 13.68
C LEU A 133 5.08 -1.84 13.15
N ALA A 134 4.03 -1.48 12.43
CA ALA A 134 3.85 -0.13 11.91
C ALA A 134 3.73 0.90 13.03
N LYS A 135 2.96 0.59 14.08
CA LYS A 135 2.82 1.45 15.25
C LYS A 135 4.15 1.72 15.95
N ASN A 136 5.00 0.70 16.02
CA ASN A 136 6.30 0.81 16.70
C ASN A 136 7.34 1.52 15.84
N SER A 137 7.20 1.52 14.51
CA SER A 137 8.18 2.07 13.57
C SER A 137 7.76 3.38 12.91
N SER A 138 6.55 3.84 13.14
CA SER A 138 5.99 5.03 12.47
C SER A 138 5.39 6.00 13.49
N LYS A 139 5.37 7.28 13.15
CA LYS A 139 4.69 8.30 13.96
C LYS A 139 3.17 8.21 13.83
N ILE A 140 2.69 7.96 12.60
CA ILE A 140 1.27 7.85 12.27
C ILE A 140 1.06 6.58 11.47
N VAL A 141 0.03 5.84 11.80
CA VAL A 141 -0.45 4.71 11.00
C VAL A 141 -1.85 5.07 10.52
N ARG A 142 -2.06 5.06 9.21
CA ARG A 142 -3.37 5.29 8.61
C ARG A 142 -3.91 3.98 8.07
N VAL A 143 -5.11 3.64 8.48
CA VAL A 143 -5.79 2.42 8.03
C VAL A 143 -7.13 2.83 7.42
N PHE A 144 -7.40 2.34 6.22
CA PHE A 144 -8.69 2.51 5.57
C PHE A 144 -9.10 1.19 4.93
N GLU A 145 -10.28 0.71 5.29
CA GLU A 145 -10.89 -0.46 4.68
C GLU A 145 -12.28 -0.11 4.21
N SER A 146 -12.53 -0.27 2.92
CA SER A 146 -13.89 -0.19 2.39
C SER A 146 -14.56 -1.55 2.55
N ILE A 147 -15.77 -1.55 3.10
CA ILE A 147 -16.61 -2.74 3.09
C ILE A 147 -17.19 -2.80 1.68
N GLY A 148 -16.79 -3.79 0.91
CA GLY A 148 -17.38 -4.03 -0.39
C GLY A 148 -18.89 -4.22 -0.24
N SER A 149 -19.66 -3.81 -1.26
CA SER A 149 -21.09 -4.05 -1.25
C SER A 149 -21.35 -5.56 -1.16
N VAL A 150 -22.09 -5.95 -0.17
CA VAL A 150 -22.50 -7.35 0.05
C VAL A 150 -23.58 -7.72 -0.94
N THR A 151 -23.46 -7.27 -2.15
CA THR A 151 -24.33 -7.70 -3.22
C THR A 151 -23.55 -8.64 -4.09
N ASP A 152 -23.53 -9.80 -3.60
CA ASP A 152 -23.09 -10.82 -4.36
C ASP A 152 -23.91 -11.86 -4.80
#